data_e86f361f3f4f7c8b5457a416a8d6caae
#
_entry.id   e86f361f3f4f7c8b5457a416a8d6caae
#
_cell.length_a   1.000
_cell.length_b   1.000
_cell.length_c   1.000
_cell.angle_alpha   90.00
_cell.angle_beta   90.00
_cell.angle_gamma   90.00
#
_symmetry.space_group_name_H-M   'P 1'
#
loop_
_entity.id
_entity.type
_entity.pdbx_description
1 polymer ?
#
loop_
_entity_poly.entity_id
_entity_poly.type
_entity_poly.pdbx_seq_one_letter_code
_entity_poly.pdbx_strand_id
1 'polypeptide(L)'
;DSINAVGDLIQLAKNWDKFHLEMSIKSKKRQRLCKKAYDLNTLCSIVEHLEELNDMIGLEEVKKTVVNQILFFIQGVNSKEMMHTVITGPPGVGKTTLAKILGHIYSALGFLSEGHFMQVGRPDFIAEYLGQTAIKTRRLLNTALGGVLFIDEAYSLGHTSHGDSYSKEAIDVINQFLSENTE
;
A
#
# COMPACT_ATOMS: atom_id res chain seq x y z
N ASP A 1 11.82 19.17 -15.54
CA ASP A 1 12.46 18.76 -14.29
C ASP A 1 12.03 17.32 -13.99
N SER A 2 12.96 16.45 -13.61
CA SER A 2 12.67 15.07 -13.26
C SER A 2 12.13 14.98 -11.83
N ILE A 3 11.04 14.24 -11.63
CA ILE A 3 10.48 13.99 -10.31
C ILE A 3 11.28 12.84 -9.70
N ASN A 4 12.00 13.09 -8.62
CA ASN A 4 12.88 12.12 -7.97
C ASN A 4 12.63 11.98 -6.47
N ALA A 5 11.86 12.88 -5.87
CA ALA A 5 11.60 12.90 -4.43
C ALA A 5 10.10 13.08 -4.13
N VAL A 6 9.69 12.71 -2.92
CA VAL A 6 8.32 12.90 -2.42
C VAL A 6 7.93 14.39 -2.46
N GLY A 7 8.87 15.29 -2.11
CA GLY A 7 8.67 16.73 -2.17
C GLY A 7 8.31 17.25 -3.56
N ASP A 8 8.86 16.65 -4.62
CA ASP A 8 8.54 17.02 -6.00
C ASP A 8 7.09 16.66 -6.36
N LEU A 9 6.60 15.49 -5.90
CA LEU A 9 5.20 15.08 -6.07
C LEU A 9 4.23 16.01 -5.32
N ILE A 10 4.57 16.38 -4.09
CA ILE A 10 3.78 17.33 -3.29
C ILE A 10 3.69 18.67 -4.00
N GLN A 11 4.82 19.17 -4.50
CA GLN A 11 4.86 20.44 -5.22
C GLN A 11 4.07 20.39 -6.53
N LEU A 12 4.14 19.27 -7.26
CA LEU A 12 3.35 19.06 -8.47
C LEU A 12 1.86 19.07 -8.16
N ALA A 13 1.41 18.36 -7.11
CA ALA A 13 0.02 18.32 -6.70
C ALA A 13 -0.51 19.72 -6.30
N LYS A 14 0.24 20.44 -5.46
CA LYS A 14 -0.13 21.81 -5.03
C LYS A 14 -0.19 22.80 -6.20
N ASN A 15 0.73 22.71 -7.15
CA ASN A 15 0.71 23.53 -8.36
C ASN A 15 -0.47 23.17 -9.27
N TRP A 16 -0.83 21.89 -9.38
CA TRP A 16 -1.98 21.44 -10.15
C TRP A 16 -3.28 21.93 -9.56
N ASP A 17 -3.46 21.81 -8.25
CA ASP A 17 -4.66 22.26 -7.55
C ASP A 17 -4.87 23.78 -7.74
N LYS A 18 -3.81 24.58 -7.58
CA LYS A 18 -3.83 26.01 -7.86
C LYS A 18 -4.17 26.32 -9.32
N PHE A 19 -3.56 25.61 -10.26
CA PHE A 19 -3.83 25.76 -11.69
C PHE A 19 -5.27 25.39 -12.04
N HIS A 20 -5.80 24.30 -11.47
CA HIS A 20 -7.16 23.84 -11.69
C HIS A 20 -8.19 24.83 -11.14
N LEU A 21 -7.92 25.42 -9.98
CA LEU A 21 -8.76 26.47 -9.39
C LEU A 21 -8.81 27.73 -10.30
N GLU A 22 -7.68 28.18 -10.83
CA GLU A 22 -7.58 29.31 -11.76
C GLU A 22 -8.28 29.02 -13.09
N MET A 23 -8.24 27.76 -13.56
CA MET A 23 -8.82 27.34 -14.84
C MET A 23 -10.33 27.10 -14.74
N SER A 24 -10.83 26.67 -13.59
CA SER A 24 -12.27 26.55 -13.31
C SER A 24 -13.00 27.87 -13.51
N ILE A 25 -12.30 28.98 -13.31
CA ILE A 25 -12.80 30.36 -13.49
C ILE A 25 -12.80 30.77 -14.97
N LYS A 26 -12.03 30.15 -15.85
CA LYS A 26 -11.70 30.72 -17.18
C LYS A 26 -12.22 30.02 -18.43
N SER A 27 -12.64 28.75 -18.47
CA SER A 27 -13.31 28.17 -19.67
C SER A 27 -13.52 26.63 -19.67
N LYS A 28 -14.75 26.19 -20.04
CA LYS A 28 -15.14 24.76 -20.24
C LYS A 28 -14.41 24.03 -21.37
N LYS A 29 -13.76 24.70 -22.30
CA LYS A 29 -13.13 24.12 -23.50
C LYS A 29 -11.74 23.54 -23.25
N ARG A 30 -11.00 24.07 -22.26
CA ARG A 30 -9.65 23.58 -21.88
C ARG A 30 -9.67 22.38 -20.94
N GLN A 31 -10.78 22.14 -20.23
CA GLN A 31 -10.92 20.98 -19.33
C GLN A 31 -10.85 19.63 -20.05
N ARG A 32 -11.16 19.55 -21.35
CA ARG A 32 -11.06 18.31 -22.14
C ARG A 32 -9.64 17.92 -22.53
N LEU A 33 -8.70 18.84 -22.55
CA LEU A 33 -7.31 18.57 -22.91
C LEU A 33 -6.46 18.03 -21.73
N CYS A 34 -6.80 18.43 -20.50
CA CYS A 34 -6.10 17.98 -19.29
C CYS A 34 -6.51 16.56 -18.85
N LYS A 35 -7.71 16.09 -19.21
CA LYS A 35 -8.19 14.73 -18.84
C LYS A 35 -7.45 13.56 -19.49
N LYS A 36 -6.52 13.80 -20.39
CA LYS A 36 -5.94 12.74 -21.24
C LYS A 36 -4.51 12.33 -20.91
N ALA A 37 -3.80 13.05 -20.04
CA ALA A 37 -2.39 12.78 -19.82
C ALA A 37 -2.07 12.08 -18.50
N TYR A 38 -2.64 12.53 -17.37
CA TYR A 38 -2.32 12.00 -16.04
C TYR A 38 -3.49 12.25 -15.09
N ASP A 39 -3.75 11.32 -14.18
CA ASP A 39 -4.74 11.53 -13.12
C ASP A 39 -4.16 12.34 -11.96
N LEU A 40 -3.94 13.63 -12.21
CA LEU A 40 -3.39 14.56 -11.22
C LEU A 40 -4.39 14.91 -10.11
N ASN A 41 -5.70 14.68 -10.34
CA ASN A 41 -6.69 14.86 -9.27
C ASN A 41 -6.48 13.81 -8.18
N THR A 42 -6.17 12.58 -8.57
CA THR A 42 -5.83 11.49 -7.63
C THR A 42 -4.53 11.81 -6.89
N LEU A 43 -3.56 12.48 -7.53
CA LEU A 43 -2.36 12.95 -6.82
C LEU A 43 -2.70 13.98 -5.73
N CYS A 44 -3.66 14.87 -5.97
CA CYS A 44 -4.08 15.85 -4.96
C CYS A 44 -4.71 15.16 -3.72
N SER A 45 -5.42 14.04 -3.90
CA SER A 45 -6.05 13.32 -2.79
C SER A 45 -5.06 12.63 -1.84
N ILE A 46 -3.82 12.41 -2.26
CA ILE A 46 -2.78 11.76 -1.45
C ILE A 46 -1.74 12.72 -0.86
N VAL A 47 -1.89 14.04 -1.06
CA VAL A 47 -0.90 15.05 -0.61
C VAL A 47 -0.63 14.95 0.88
N GLU A 48 -1.66 14.83 1.71
CA GLU A 48 -1.53 14.69 3.17
C GLU A 48 -0.64 13.49 3.54
N HIS A 49 -0.88 12.34 2.94
CA HIS A 49 -0.09 11.12 3.18
C HIS A 49 1.33 11.20 2.59
N LEU A 50 1.51 11.96 1.52
CA LEU A 50 2.85 12.25 1.00
C LEU A 50 3.64 13.18 1.95
N GLU A 51 2.98 14.13 2.60
CA GLU A 51 3.59 14.99 3.61
C GLU A 51 4.00 14.16 4.82
N GLU A 52 3.12 13.28 5.34
CA GLU A 52 3.46 12.33 6.41
C GLU A 52 4.67 11.45 6.05
N LEU A 53 4.70 10.92 4.83
CA LEU A 53 5.84 10.13 4.34
C LEU A 53 7.11 10.95 4.24
N ASN A 54 7.02 12.19 3.77
CA ASN A 54 8.16 13.09 3.62
C ASN A 54 8.78 13.46 4.97
N ASP A 55 7.94 13.63 6.00
CA ASP A 55 8.36 13.98 7.36
C ASP A 55 9.01 12.81 8.12
N MET A 56 8.84 11.58 7.65
CA MET A 56 9.57 10.45 8.22
C MET A 56 11.08 10.62 8.01
N ILE A 57 11.86 10.51 9.09
CA ILE A 57 13.32 10.67 9.05
C ILE A 57 13.97 9.46 8.35
N GLY A 58 14.82 9.75 7.36
CA GLY A 58 15.49 8.71 6.57
C GLY A 58 14.56 8.04 5.57
N LEU A 59 14.75 6.74 5.32
CA LEU A 59 13.95 5.91 4.41
C LEU A 59 14.02 6.37 2.93
N GLU A 60 15.13 6.98 2.51
CA GLU A 60 15.27 7.60 1.18
C GLU A 60 15.00 6.61 0.03
N GLU A 61 15.50 5.37 0.13
CA GLU A 61 15.24 4.34 -0.89
C GLU A 61 13.76 3.94 -0.94
N VAL A 62 13.10 3.87 0.22
CA VAL A 62 11.67 3.56 0.31
C VAL A 62 10.85 4.70 -0.29
N LYS A 63 11.14 5.95 0.10
CA LYS A 63 10.49 7.14 -0.44
C LYS A 63 10.61 7.20 -1.96
N LYS A 64 11.78 6.93 -2.50
CA LYS A 64 12.03 6.88 -3.94
C LYS A 64 11.22 5.76 -4.63
N THR A 65 11.14 4.60 -4.02
CA THR A 65 10.33 3.48 -4.54
C THR A 65 8.85 3.86 -4.59
N VAL A 66 8.31 4.48 -3.54
CA VAL A 66 6.92 4.96 -3.48
C VAL A 66 6.66 6.01 -4.56
N VAL A 67 7.58 6.97 -4.74
CA VAL A 67 7.48 7.97 -5.82
C VAL A 67 7.36 7.30 -7.18
N ASN A 68 8.21 6.32 -7.47
CA ASN A 68 8.18 5.60 -8.75
C ASN A 68 6.85 4.84 -8.94
N GLN A 69 6.32 4.20 -7.91
CA GLN A 69 5.03 3.51 -7.96
C GLN A 69 3.87 4.48 -8.24
N ILE A 70 3.86 5.63 -7.57
CA ILE A 70 2.84 6.67 -7.79
C ILE A 70 2.92 7.21 -9.22
N LEU A 71 4.13 7.52 -9.71
CA LEU A 71 4.33 8.00 -11.08
C LEU A 71 3.85 6.97 -12.12
N PHE A 72 4.15 5.70 -11.90
CA PHE A 72 3.69 4.62 -12.75
C PHE A 72 2.17 4.55 -12.82
N PHE A 73 1.50 4.68 -11.66
CA PHE A 73 0.05 4.71 -11.58
C PHE A 73 -0.56 5.92 -12.29
N ILE A 74 -0.04 7.13 -12.04
CA ILE A 74 -0.54 8.37 -12.64
C ILE A 74 -0.43 8.34 -14.17
N GLN A 75 0.56 7.62 -14.70
CA GLN A 75 0.75 7.43 -16.15
C GLN A 75 -0.29 6.50 -16.78
N GLY A 76 -1.20 5.93 -15.99
CA GLY A 76 -2.24 5.04 -16.46
C GLY A 76 -1.72 3.67 -16.90
N VAL A 77 -0.53 3.30 -16.48
CA VAL A 77 0.03 1.95 -16.67
C VAL A 77 -0.57 1.07 -15.58
N ASN A 78 -1.81 0.64 -15.80
CA ASN A 78 -2.49 -0.31 -14.92
C ASN A 78 -1.84 -1.68 -15.09
N SER A 79 -0.77 -1.94 -14.34
CA SER A 79 -0.32 -3.30 -14.14
C SER A 79 -1.22 -3.92 -13.07
N LYS A 80 -1.84 -5.04 -13.37
CA LYS A 80 -2.51 -5.90 -12.37
C LYS A 80 -1.47 -6.63 -11.49
N GLU A 81 -0.30 -6.01 -11.27
CA GLU A 81 0.76 -6.59 -10.46
C GLU A 81 0.39 -6.52 -8.98
N MET A 82 0.66 -7.61 -8.30
CA MET A 82 0.50 -7.68 -6.85
C MET A 82 1.39 -6.67 -6.15
N MET A 83 0.79 -5.81 -5.33
CA MET A 83 1.48 -4.78 -4.56
C MET A 83 2.02 -5.31 -3.21
N HIS A 84 2.31 -6.62 -3.12
CA HIS A 84 2.87 -7.20 -1.91
C HIS A 84 4.25 -6.62 -1.63
N THR A 85 4.42 -6.09 -0.42
CA THR A 85 5.64 -5.38 -0.03
C THR A 85 6.23 -6.00 1.23
N VAL A 86 7.53 -6.25 1.23
CA VAL A 86 8.27 -6.68 2.41
C VAL A 86 9.06 -5.50 2.96
N ILE A 87 8.77 -5.11 4.20
CA ILE A 87 9.46 -4.01 4.89
C ILE A 87 10.45 -4.62 5.89
N THR A 88 11.72 -4.43 5.65
CA THR A 88 12.81 -4.91 6.53
C THR A 88 13.49 -3.75 7.24
N GLY A 89 13.95 -3.99 8.47
CA GLY A 89 14.69 -2.98 9.23
C GLY A 89 14.67 -3.26 10.72
N PRO A 90 15.54 -2.59 11.52
CA PRO A 90 15.61 -2.76 12.96
C PRO A 90 14.29 -2.35 13.65
N PRO A 91 14.07 -2.77 14.90
CA PRO A 91 12.91 -2.34 15.66
C PRO A 91 12.92 -0.81 15.87
N GLY A 92 11.74 -0.20 15.96
CA GLY A 92 11.61 1.24 16.24
C GLY A 92 11.81 2.20 15.07
N VAL A 93 12.12 1.73 13.86
CA VAL A 93 12.33 2.60 12.67
C VAL A 93 11.03 3.06 12.00
N GLY A 94 9.86 2.77 12.56
CA GLY A 94 8.59 3.23 12.01
C GLY A 94 7.98 2.34 10.92
N LYS A 95 8.33 1.05 10.84
CA LYS A 95 7.78 0.12 9.83
C LYS A 95 6.26 0.09 9.80
N THR A 96 5.62 0.02 10.97
CA THR A 96 4.15 0.01 11.09
C THR A 96 3.53 1.32 10.63
N THR A 97 4.15 2.47 10.96
CA THR A 97 3.71 3.80 10.51
C THR A 97 3.83 3.90 8.98
N LEU A 98 4.95 3.48 8.43
CA LEU A 98 5.15 3.42 6.99
C LEU A 98 4.10 2.57 6.29
N ALA A 99 3.80 1.37 6.82
CA ALA A 99 2.79 0.49 6.26
C ALA A 99 1.38 1.12 6.26
N LYS A 100 1.03 1.88 7.30
CA LYS A 100 -0.24 2.63 7.36
C LYS A 100 -0.29 3.73 6.30
N ILE A 101 0.77 4.54 6.18
CA ILE A 101 0.87 5.60 5.16
C ILE A 101 0.73 5.01 3.76
N LEU A 102 1.45 3.92 3.46
CA LEU A 102 1.34 3.23 2.17
C LEU A 102 -0.08 2.70 1.92
N GLY A 103 -0.73 2.13 2.93
CA GLY A 103 -2.11 1.68 2.85
C GLY A 103 -3.07 2.81 2.48
N HIS A 104 -2.93 3.98 3.10
CA HIS A 104 -3.73 5.16 2.77
C HIS A 104 -3.46 5.67 1.36
N ILE A 105 -2.19 5.74 0.94
CA ILE A 105 -1.81 6.11 -0.42
C ILE A 105 -2.45 5.15 -1.44
N TYR A 106 -2.33 3.84 -1.25
CA TYR A 106 -2.88 2.85 -2.19
C TYR A 106 -4.42 2.86 -2.22
N SER A 107 -5.06 3.12 -1.07
CA SER A 107 -6.52 3.30 -1.01
C SER A 107 -6.96 4.52 -1.79
N ALA A 108 -6.33 5.67 -1.57
CA ALA A 108 -6.67 6.90 -2.25
C ALA A 108 -6.34 6.88 -3.76
N LEU A 109 -5.34 6.09 -4.17
CA LEU A 109 -5.03 5.82 -5.58
C LEU A 109 -6.03 4.84 -6.23
N GLY A 110 -6.94 4.22 -5.46
CA GLY A 110 -7.95 3.31 -5.97
C GLY A 110 -7.47 1.87 -6.20
N PHE A 111 -6.31 1.48 -5.64
CA PHE A 111 -5.85 0.09 -5.66
C PHE A 111 -6.67 -0.81 -4.72
N LEU A 112 -7.23 -0.22 -3.67
CA LEU A 112 -7.97 -0.93 -2.64
C LEU A 112 -9.45 -0.54 -2.70
N SER A 113 -10.33 -1.54 -2.73
CA SER A 113 -11.77 -1.31 -2.84
C SER A 113 -12.41 -0.80 -1.55
N GLU A 114 -11.88 -1.20 -0.39
CA GLU A 114 -12.40 -0.83 0.93
C GLU A 114 -11.43 0.05 1.73
N GLY A 115 -10.13 -0.10 1.49
CA GLY A 115 -9.09 0.75 2.08
C GLY A 115 -8.87 0.59 3.58
N HIS A 116 -9.45 -0.43 4.23
CA HIS A 116 -9.22 -0.69 5.64
C HIS A 116 -7.80 -1.25 5.88
N PHE A 117 -7.26 -1.00 7.08
CA PHE A 117 -5.94 -1.45 7.50
C PHE A 117 -6.07 -2.42 8.67
N MET A 118 -5.58 -3.66 8.48
CA MET A 118 -5.53 -4.68 9.54
C MET A 118 -4.07 -4.96 9.91
N GLN A 119 -3.74 -4.79 11.19
CA GLN A 119 -2.45 -5.19 11.73
C GLN A 119 -2.64 -6.51 12.48
N VAL A 120 -1.87 -7.51 12.12
CA VAL A 120 -1.94 -8.87 12.68
C VAL A 120 -0.54 -9.39 12.97
N GLY A 121 -0.46 -10.34 13.90
CA GLY A 121 0.76 -11.06 14.23
C GLY A 121 0.53 -12.58 14.20
N ARG A 122 1.56 -13.34 14.54
CA ARG A 122 1.49 -14.81 14.59
C ARG A 122 0.27 -15.37 15.35
N PRO A 123 -0.14 -14.84 16.54
CA PRO A 123 -1.29 -15.35 17.29
C PRO A 123 -2.62 -15.25 16.54
N ASP A 124 -2.74 -14.31 15.62
CA ASP A 124 -3.97 -14.10 14.84
C ASP A 124 -4.17 -15.19 13.79
N PHE A 125 -3.08 -15.80 13.32
CA PHE A 125 -3.11 -16.91 12.37
C PHE A 125 -3.27 -18.26 13.05
N ILE A 126 -2.56 -18.49 14.14
CA ILE A 126 -2.47 -19.80 14.81
C ILE A 126 -3.70 -20.03 15.67
N ALA A 127 -4.30 -21.22 15.55
CA ALA A 127 -5.38 -21.66 16.41
C ALA A 127 -4.86 -22.49 17.59
N GLU A 128 -5.69 -22.65 18.63
CA GLU A 128 -5.35 -23.41 19.83
C GLU A 128 -5.40 -24.93 19.59
N TYR A 129 -6.22 -25.39 18.63
CA TYR A 129 -6.45 -26.80 18.38
C TYR A 129 -5.96 -27.22 16.99
N LEU A 130 -5.52 -28.48 16.88
CA LEU A 130 -5.11 -29.10 15.62
C LEU A 130 -6.22 -29.01 14.55
N GLY A 131 -5.83 -28.70 13.31
CA GLY A 131 -6.74 -28.62 12.16
C GLY A 131 -7.59 -27.36 12.10
N GLN A 132 -7.44 -26.40 13.02
CA GLN A 132 -8.20 -25.16 13.01
C GLN A 132 -7.40 -23.96 12.47
N THR A 133 -6.08 -24.07 12.37
CA THR A 133 -5.20 -22.99 11.90
C THR A 133 -5.52 -22.61 10.46
N ALA A 134 -5.71 -23.55 9.56
CA ALA A 134 -6.07 -23.27 8.17
C ALA A 134 -7.39 -22.49 8.06
N ILE A 135 -8.39 -22.90 8.83
CA ILE A 135 -9.72 -22.25 8.83
C ILE A 135 -9.62 -20.82 9.37
N LYS A 136 -8.90 -20.64 10.50
CA LYS A 136 -8.68 -19.33 11.13
C LYS A 136 -7.93 -18.39 10.20
N THR A 137 -6.83 -18.86 9.62
CA THR A 137 -6.02 -18.12 8.65
C THR A 137 -6.85 -17.70 7.45
N ARG A 138 -7.63 -18.61 6.85
CA ARG A 138 -8.45 -18.29 5.68
C ARG A 138 -9.54 -17.26 5.99
N ARG A 139 -10.15 -17.33 7.17
CA ARG A 139 -11.12 -16.30 7.62
C ARG A 139 -10.47 -14.95 7.76
N LEU A 140 -9.29 -14.87 8.39
CA LEU A 140 -8.53 -13.65 8.55
C LEU A 140 -8.21 -13.01 7.20
N LEU A 141 -7.68 -13.79 6.25
CA LEU A 141 -7.36 -13.34 4.90
C LEU A 141 -8.60 -12.81 4.15
N ASN A 142 -9.72 -13.51 4.24
CA ASN A 142 -10.99 -13.06 3.65
C ASN A 142 -11.46 -11.72 4.22
N THR A 143 -11.26 -11.49 5.52
CA THR A 143 -11.62 -10.21 6.15
C THR A 143 -10.71 -9.06 5.69
N ALA A 144 -9.50 -9.36 5.23
CA ALA A 144 -8.54 -8.38 4.74
C ALA A 144 -8.71 -8.02 3.25
N LEU A 145 -9.58 -8.74 2.52
CA LEU A 145 -9.82 -8.46 1.10
C LEU A 145 -10.30 -7.02 0.89
N GLY A 146 -9.78 -6.38 -0.13
CA GLY A 146 -10.09 -4.96 -0.43
C GLY A 146 -9.35 -3.96 0.44
N GLY A 147 -8.56 -4.40 1.41
CA GLY A 147 -7.78 -3.58 2.32
C GLY A 147 -6.29 -3.92 2.34
N VAL A 148 -5.62 -3.51 3.41
CA VAL A 148 -4.22 -3.83 3.68
C VAL A 148 -4.11 -4.75 4.88
N LEU A 149 -3.50 -5.91 4.69
CA LEU A 149 -3.10 -6.81 5.77
C LEU A 149 -1.61 -6.59 6.07
N PHE A 150 -1.32 -5.96 7.20
CA PHE A 150 0.05 -5.80 7.70
C PHE A 150 0.37 -6.91 8.70
N ILE A 151 1.27 -7.80 8.31
CA ILE A 151 1.73 -8.90 9.17
C ILE A 151 2.98 -8.40 9.92
N ASP A 152 2.82 -8.10 11.20
CA ASP A 152 3.92 -7.68 12.04
C ASP A 152 4.75 -8.89 12.47
N GLU A 153 6.07 -8.70 12.50
CA GLU A 153 7.03 -9.77 12.82
C GLU A 153 6.79 -11.06 12.00
N ALA A 154 6.55 -10.91 10.68
CA ALA A 154 6.22 -12.02 9.79
C ALA A 154 7.24 -13.19 9.86
N TYR A 155 8.49 -12.92 10.21
CA TYR A 155 9.51 -13.94 10.45
C TYR A 155 9.12 -14.95 11.55
N SER A 156 8.26 -14.54 12.51
CA SER A 156 7.80 -15.41 13.59
C SER A 156 6.92 -16.58 13.08
N LEU A 157 6.33 -16.44 11.89
CA LEU A 157 5.63 -17.52 11.19
C LEU A 157 6.60 -18.47 10.48
N GLY A 158 7.81 -17.99 10.11
CA GLY A 158 8.81 -18.79 9.40
C GLY A 158 9.78 -19.57 10.30
N HIS A 159 9.87 -19.24 11.59
CA HIS A 159 10.72 -19.94 12.54
C HIS A 159 10.10 -21.28 12.95
N THR A 160 10.30 -22.28 12.11
CA THR A 160 10.02 -23.67 12.46
C THR A 160 11.17 -24.22 13.33
N SER A 161 11.13 -23.97 14.63
CA SER A 161 11.79 -24.92 15.53
C SER A 161 11.19 -26.31 15.25
N HIS A 162 11.99 -27.36 15.22
CA HIS A 162 11.56 -28.72 14.92
C HIS A 162 10.18 -29.04 15.55
N GLY A 163 9.09 -29.06 14.73
CA GLY A 163 7.76 -29.49 15.15
C GLY A 163 6.62 -28.48 15.07
N ASP A 164 6.84 -27.21 14.66
CA ASP A 164 5.71 -26.25 14.53
C ASP A 164 4.96 -26.44 13.20
N SER A 165 4.10 -27.47 13.19
CA SER A 165 3.21 -27.74 12.04
C SER A 165 2.16 -26.66 11.82
N TYR A 166 1.80 -25.91 12.87
CA TYR A 166 0.77 -24.86 12.81
C TYR A 166 1.22 -23.67 11.97
N SER A 167 2.46 -23.19 12.18
CA SER A 167 3.01 -22.09 11.39
C SER A 167 3.14 -22.47 9.93
N LYS A 168 3.54 -23.71 9.64
CA LYS A 168 3.62 -24.20 8.26
C LYS A 168 2.22 -24.22 7.60
N GLU A 169 1.22 -24.76 8.31
CA GLU A 169 -0.18 -24.78 7.86
C GLU A 169 -0.69 -23.36 7.53
N ALA A 170 -0.38 -22.36 8.39
CA ALA A 170 -0.76 -20.97 8.14
C ALA A 170 -0.08 -20.41 6.89
N ILE A 171 1.23 -20.63 6.71
CA ILE A 171 1.98 -20.18 5.54
C ILE A 171 1.46 -20.82 4.24
N ASP A 172 1.17 -22.11 4.27
CA ASP A 172 0.63 -22.82 3.10
C ASP A 172 -0.72 -22.22 2.68
N VAL A 173 -1.60 -21.90 3.65
CA VAL A 173 -2.87 -21.22 3.37
C VAL A 173 -2.67 -19.81 2.83
N ILE A 174 -1.73 -19.03 3.37
CA ILE A 174 -1.40 -17.69 2.85
C ILE A 174 -0.94 -17.81 1.40
N ASN A 175 0.00 -18.68 1.09
CA ASN A 175 0.51 -18.87 -0.26
C ASN A 175 -0.59 -19.29 -1.25
N GLN A 176 -1.46 -20.22 -0.84
CA GLN A 176 -2.60 -20.64 -1.64
C GLN A 176 -3.54 -19.47 -1.90
N PHE A 177 -3.89 -18.70 -0.86
CA PHE A 177 -4.79 -17.56 -0.96
C PHE A 177 -4.25 -16.47 -1.90
N LEU A 178 -2.95 -16.17 -1.79
CA LEU A 178 -2.30 -15.23 -2.68
C LEU A 178 -2.35 -15.69 -4.15
N SER A 179 -2.14 -16.99 -4.39
CA SER A 179 -2.21 -17.56 -5.74
C SER A 179 -3.63 -17.55 -6.32
N GLU A 180 -4.66 -17.72 -5.48
CA GLU A 180 -6.07 -17.69 -5.89
C GLU A 180 -6.59 -16.29 -6.20
N ASN A 181 -5.97 -15.24 -5.65
CA ASN A 181 -6.41 -13.85 -5.75
C ASN A 181 -5.44 -12.96 -6.56
N THR A 182 -4.77 -13.53 -7.54
CA THR A 182 -3.84 -12.85 -8.45
C THR A 182 -4.52 -12.16 -9.64
N GLU A 183 -5.86 -12.27 -9.81
CA GLU A 183 -6.61 -11.69 -10.93
C GLU A 183 -7.18 -10.29 -10.65
#